data_e77e59cd4d3fdd7b1aab982bbb8d35f1
#
_entry.id   e77e59cd4d3fdd7b1aab982bbb8d35f1
#
_cell.length_a   1.000
_cell.length_b   1.000
_cell.length_c   1.000
_cell.angle_alpha   90.00
_cell.angle_beta   90.00
_cell.angle_gamma   90.00
#
_symmetry.space_group_name_H-M   'P 1'
#
loop_
_entity.id
_entity.type
_entity.pdbx_description
1 polymer ?
#
loop_
_entity_poly.entity_id
_entity_poly.type
_entity_poly.pdbx_seq_one_letter_code
_entity_poly.pdbx_strand_id
1 'polypeptide(L)'
;MSPSPSTLTARLGVLLATFILVLAACAGGTASPSAPSTTTPTTAATAAPTSAPTPVATPSASAVAAFPATLTDDEGTTVTLATEPAKIVSLTPAVTETLFAIGAGDRVVATDDSSDYPAEAQPLPDVVTFGTVDVEKIVALDPDLVIAGGAGFTSAESIAQIRALGIPVLVVSTPSIEGIYKDIELVGTAVGEADAATELTTTMRADMDAIATAAAAESAKTAQPPRVFYDVGFIDATGQIYGPGKGSFLAEMVAMLGVDVIEGDAVTYEVPLETLIDRDPEVIILGTNAFYAPTPEIIAKRPGWSALSAVKGGDVRSVSDTEITRPGPRLATGMRNLALAMYPDLVLPPAS
;
A
#
# COMPACT_ATOMS: atom_id res chain seq x y z
N MET A 1 -27.27 -50.09 6.49
CA MET A 1 -26.24 -50.73 5.65
C MET A 1 -25.16 -49.72 5.40
N SER A 2 -24.11 -49.82 6.23
CA SER A 2 -22.90 -48.97 6.06
C SER A 2 -21.87 -49.78 5.25
N PRO A 3 -20.96 -49.07 4.57
CA PRO A 3 -19.60 -49.61 4.49
C PRO A 3 -18.59 -48.67 5.10
N SER A 4 -17.66 -49.30 5.84
CA SER A 4 -16.50 -48.79 6.53
C SER A 4 -15.32 -48.41 5.62
N PRO A 5 -14.25 -47.80 6.19
CA PRO A 5 -13.25 -47.02 5.48
C PRO A 5 -12.05 -47.85 5.01
N SER A 6 -11.41 -47.37 3.93
CA SER A 6 -10.15 -47.94 3.45
C SER A 6 -8.99 -46.99 3.80
N THR A 7 -8.13 -47.50 4.64
CA THR A 7 -6.79 -47.01 4.99
C THR A 7 -5.86 -47.06 3.78
N LEU A 8 -5.11 -45.96 3.54
CA LEU A 8 -3.90 -46.01 2.73
C LEU A 8 -2.73 -45.41 3.51
N THR A 9 -1.82 -46.30 3.82
CA THR A 9 -0.61 -46.13 4.62
C THR A 9 0.48 -45.35 3.91
N ALA A 10 1.20 -44.61 4.71
CA ALA A 10 2.46 -43.88 4.53
C ALA A 10 3.54 -44.54 3.63
N ARG A 11 4.31 -43.75 2.94
CA ARG A 11 5.75 -43.96 2.74
C ARG A 11 6.54 -42.66 2.91
N LEU A 12 7.30 -42.67 3.99
CA LEU A 12 8.34 -41.78 4.42
C LEU A 12 9.57 -41.98 3.51
N GLY A 13 10.10 -40.87 2.94
CA GLY A 13 11.37 -40.87 2.20
C GLY A 13 12.24 -39.74 2.68
N VAL A 14 13.13 -40.04 3.63
CA VAL A 14 14.22 -39.17 4.10
C VAL A 14 15.32 -39.12 3.03
N LEU A 15 15.71 -37.90 2.62
CA LEU A 15 16.96 -37.66 1.88
C LEU A 15 17.75 -36.57 2.59
N LEU A 16 18.75 -37.01 3.31
CA LEU A 16 19.82 -36.27 3.95
C LEU A 16 20.87 -35.90 2.87
N ALA A 17 21.14 -34.63 2.64
CA ALA A 17 22.27 -34.17 1.86
C ALA A 17 23.11 -33.18 2.67
N THR A 18 24.19 -33.72 3.18
CA THR A 18 25.34 -33.04 3.80
C THR A 18 26.08 -32.19 2.76
N PHE A 19 26.32 -30.90 3.06
CA PHE A 19 27.27 -30.09 2.29
C PHE A 19 28.38 -29.59 3.17
N ILE A 20 29.59 -29.87 2.71
CA ILE A 20 30.89 -29.75 3.38
C ILE A 20 31.38 -28.32 3.32
N LEU A 21 31.91 -27.87 4.47
CA LEU A 21 32.61 -26.61 4.70
C LEU A 21 34.03 -26.70 4.13
N VAL A 22 34.45 -25.75 3.29
CA VAL A 22 35.88 -25.54 2.96
C VAL A 22 36.29 -24.16 3.41
N LEU A 23 37.11 -24.15 4.49
CA LEU A 23 37.93 -23.00 4.90
C LEU A 23 39.20 -22.93 4.01
N ALA A 24 39.50 -21.75 3.51
CA ALA A 24 40.86 -21.41 3.08
C ALA A 24 41.26 -20.05 3.66
N ALA A 25 42.14 -20.10 4.61
CA ALA A 25 42.90 -18.96 5.13
C ALA A 25 44.16 -18.77 4.31
N CYS A 26 44.53 -17.54 4.00
CA CYS A 26 45.91 -17.16 3.78
C CYS A 26 46.22 -15.75 4.25
N ALA A 27 47.26 -15.66 5.01
CA ALA A 27 47.79 -14.53 5.76
C ALA A 27 48.76 -13.66 4.92
N GLY A 28 48.96 -12.43 5.41
CA GLY A 28 50.29 -11.85 5.48
C GLY A 28 50.60 -10.68 4.53
N GLY A 29 50.96 -9.53 5.14
CA GLY A 29 51.72 -8.49 4.47
C GLY A 29 51.60 -7.09 5.07
N THR A 30 52.36 -6.86 6.15
CA THR A 30 52.62 -5.55 6.76
C THR A 30 53.61 -4.74 5.94
N ALA A 31 53.42 -3.44 5.76
CA ALA A 31 54.47 -2.41 5.80
C ALA A 31 53.86 -0.98 5.83
N SER A 32 54.26 -0.25 6.86
CA SER A 32 54.21 1.21 7.03
C SER A 32 55.70 1.66 7.14
N PRO A 33 56.10 2.93 7.25
CA PRO A 33 55.59 4.24 6.78
C PRO A 33 56.65 5.07 6.04
N SER A 34 56.33 6.22 5.50
CA SER A 34 57.22 7.38 5.43
C SER A 34 56.48 8.67 5.06
N ALA A 35 56.52 9.63 5.97
CA ALA A 35 56.43 11.07 5.70
C ALA A 35 57.82 11.65 5.90
N PRO A 36 58.15 12.96 5.69
CA PRO A 36 57.40 14.11 5.15
C PRO A 36 58.21 14.91 4.09
N SER A 37 57.60 15.88 3.44
CA SER A 37 58.36 17.10 3.02
C SER A 37 57.42 18.28 2.77
N THR A 38 57.59 19.26 3.58
CA THR A 38 57.12 20.64 3.54
C THR A 38 57.78 21.39 2.38
N THR A 39 56.98 22.09 1.56
CA THR A 39 57.40 23.30 0.87
C THR A 39 56.23 24.24 0.64
N THR A 40 56.24 25.36 1.33
CA THR A 40 55.47 26.56 0.97
C THR A 40 56.20 27.29 -0.16
N PRO A 41 55.50 27.80 -1.14
CA PRO A 41 55.75 29.21 -1.45
C PRO A 41 54.48 30.01 -1.86
N THR A 42 54.47 31.22 -1.37
CA THR A 42 54.25 32.49 -2.04
C THR A 42 52.96 32.75 -2.80
N THR A 43 52.23 33.67 -2.23
CA THR A 43 51.10 34.48 -2.72
C THR A 43 51.34 35.07 -4.10
N ALA A 44 50.44 34.80 -5.03
CA ALA A 44 50.18 35.66 -6.18
C ALA A 44 48.71 35.98 -6.24
N ALA A 45 48.34 37.23 -6.09
CA ALA A 45 47.02 37.77 -6.30
C ALA A 45 46.66 37.68 -7.78
N THR A 46 45.60 36.95 -8.12
CA THR A 46 45.03 36.93 -9.46
C THR A 46 43.54 37.30 -9.39
N ALA A 47 43.19 38.21 -10.29
CA ALA A 47 41.91 38.86 -10.46
C ALA A 47 40.69 37.91 -10.40
N ALA A 48 39.60 38.40 -9.81
CA ALA A 48 38.30 37.75 -9.79
C ALA A 48 37.80 37.51 -11.23
N PRO A 49 37.32 36.29 -11.56
CA PRO A 49 36.56 36.07 -12.78
C PRO A 49 35.13 36.61 -12.60
N THR A 50 34.74 37.47 -13.52
CA THR A 50 33.36 37.92 -13.76
C THR A 50 32.47 36.68 -13.89
N SER A 51 31.51 36.50 -12.99
CA SER A 51 30.49 35.44 -13.07
C SER A 51 29.67 35.60 -14.36
N ALA A 52 29.79 34.61 -15.23
CA ALA A 52 28.87 34.44 -16.35
C ALA A 52 27.44 34.18 -15.80
N PRO A 53 26.39 34.67 -16.48
CA PRO A 53 25.03 34.42 -16.07
C PRO A 53 24.78 32.92 -16.11
N THR A 54 24.32 32.34 -14.97
CA THR A 54 23.82 30.98 -14.86
C THR A 54 22.71 30.82 -15.89
N PRO A 55 22.74 29.82 -16.77
CA PRO A 55 21.62 29.54 -17.65
C PRO A 55 20.40 29.25 -16.76
N VAL A 56 19.34 30.05 -16.95
CA VAL A 56 18.01 29.74 -16.39
C VAL A 56 17.63 28.38 -16.97
N ALA A 57 17.43 27.39 -16.10
CA ALA A 57 16.92 26.08 -16.50
C ALA A 57 15.59 26.32 -17.22
N THR A 58 15.55 26.09 -18.52
CA THR A 58 14.31 25.97 -19.27
C THR A 58 13.49 24.88 -18.59
N PRO A 59 12.20 25.11 -18.24
CA PRO A 59 11.39 24.01 -17.71
C PRO A 59 11.46 22.86 -18.71
N SER A 60 11.83 21.69 -18.20
CA SER A 60 11.85 20.45 -18.98
C SER A 60 10.44 20.30 -19.55
N ALA A 61 10.32 20.22 -20.86
CA ALA A 61 9.04 19.92 -21.48
C ALA A 61 8.55 18.60 -20.90
N SER A 62 7.39 18.62 -20.23
CA SER A 62 6.68 17.44 -19.77
C SER A 62 6.72 16.38 -20.85
N ALA A 63 7.18 15.19 -20.52
CA ALA A 63 7.11 14.07 -21.42
C ALA A 63 5.63 13.67 -21.55
N VAL A 64 4.95 14.23 -22.55
CA VAL A 64 3.60 13.79 -22.91
C VAL A 64 3.69 12.28 -23.15
N ALA A 65 2.92 11.49 -22.43
CA ALA A 65 2.87 10.05 -22.64
C ALA A 65 2.57 9.78 -24.12
N ALA A 66 3.50 9.15 -24.81
CA ALA A 66 3.40 8.96 -26.25
C ALA A 66 2.51 7.76 -26.53
N PHE A 67 1.36 7.96 -27.17
CA PHE A 67 0.56 6.88 -27.73
C PHE A 67 1.02 6.55 -29.14
N PRO A 68 1.01 5.27 -29.55
CA PRO A 68 0.52 4.11 -28.81
C PRO A 68 1.40 3.75 -27.61
N ALA A 69 0.75 3.45 -26.47
CA ALA A 69 1.41 2.98 -25.26
C ALA A 69 1.28 1.46 -25.12
N THR A 70 2.36 0.81 -24.68
CA THR A 70 2.35 -0.62 -24.33
C THR A 70 2.82 -0.79 -22.91
N LEU A 71 1.96 -1.32 -22.05
CA LEU A 71 2.13 -1.42 -20.61
C LEU A 71 2.06 -2.87 -20.17
N THR A 72 2.73 -3.22 -19.09
CA THR A 72 2.55 -4.51 -18.42
C THR A 72 1.89 -4.28 -17.09
N ASP A 73 0.76 -4.92 -16.86
CA ASP A 73 0.01 -4.83 -15.61
C ASP A 73 0.57 -5.76 -14.51
N ASP A 74 0.03 -5.68 -13.30
CA ASP A 74 0.49 -6.46 -12.15
C ASP A 74 0.23 -7.97 -12.27
N GLU A 75 -0.65 -8.38 -13.19
CA GLU A 75 -0.82 -9.80 -13.54
C GLU A 75 0.19 -10.26 -14.61
N GLY A 76 1.08 -9.37 -15.07
CA GLY A 76 2.02 -9.64 -16.16
C GLY A 76 1.39 -9.61 -17.55
N THR A 77 0.17 -9.10 -17.69
CA THR A 77 -0.52 -8.97 -18.96
C THR A 77 -0.07 -7.71 -19.70
N THR A 78 0.23 -7.84 -20.98
CA THR A 78 0.55 -6.69 -21.82
C THR A 78 -0.74 -6.02 -22.32
N VAL A 79 -0.90 -4.75 -22.01
CA VAL A 79 -2.02 -3.88 -22.46
C VAL A 79 -1.48 -2.87 -23.47
N THR A 80 -2.08 -2.81 -24.64
CA THR A 80 -1.71 -1.84 -25.69
C THR A 80 -2.85 -0.88 -25.92
N LEU A 81 -2.57 0.41 -25.78
CA LEU A 81 -3.49 1.51 -26.00
C LEU A 81 -3.04 2.28 -27.24
N ALA A 82 -3.84 2.25 -28.29
CA ALA A 82 -3.49 2.89 -29.57
C ALA A 82 -3.51 4.42 -29.48
N THR A 83 -4.40 4.94 -28.65
CA THR A 83 -4.60 6.38 -28.39
C THR A 83 -4.82 6.60 -26.90
N GLU A 84 -4.74 7.83 -26.48
CA GLU A 84 -5.13 8.23 -25.12
C GLU A 84 -6.61 7.87 -24.86
N PRO A 85 -6.94 7.15 -23.75
CA PRO A 85 -8.30 6.77 -23.43
C PRO A 85 -9.20 8.00 -23.15
N ALA A 86 -10.31 8.10 -23.85
CA ALA A 86 -11.32 9.14 -23.65
C ALA A 86 -12.47 8.70 -22.76
N LYS A 87 -12.72 7.38 -22.66
CA LYS A 87 -13.75 6.76 -21.81
C LYS A 87 -13.11 5.71 -20.94
N ILE A 88 -13.04 5.95 -19.65
CA ILE A 88 -12.39 5.09 -18.66
C ILE A 88 -13.44 4.54 -17.71
N VAL A 89 -13.40 3.24 -17.45
CA VAL A 89 -14.20 2.60 -16.40
C VAL A 89 -13.25 2.21 -15.26
N SER A 90 -13.58 2.64 -14.04
CA SER A 90 -12.87 2.26 -12.81
C SER A 90 -13.66 1.21 -12.04
N LEU A 91 -13.02 0.10 -11.67
CA LEU A 91 -13.68 -0.99 -10.96
C LEU A 91 -13.37 -1.03 -9.46
N THR A 92 -12.63 -0.05 -8.92
CA THR A 92 -12.31 0.04 -7.48
C THR A 92 -12.17 1.47 -7.01
N PRO A 93 -12.46 1.76 -5.72
CA PRO A 93 -12.36 3.12 -5.19
C PRO A 93 -10.97 3.72 -5.30
N ALA A 94 -9.91 2.92 -5.07
CA ALA A 94 -8.52 3.40 -5.13
C ALA A 94 -8.13 3.88 -6.54
N VAL A 95 -8.59 3.17 -7.58
CA VAL A 95 -8.39 3.55 -8.98
C VAL A 95 -9.19 4.81 -9.30
N THR A 96 -10.45 4.89 -8.85
CA THR A 96 -11.27 6.10 -9.02
C THR A 96 -10.58 7.32 -8.41
N GLU A 97 -10.15 7.23 -7.14
CA GLU A 97 -9.43 8.30 -6.46
C GLU A 97 -8.15 8.69 -7.20
N THR A 98 -7.41 7.71 -7.72
CA THR A 98 -6.18 7.97 -8.50
C THR A 98 -6.47 8.74 -9.77
N LEU A 99 -7.47 8.32 -10.57
CA LEU A 99 -7.83 8.98 -11.82
C LEU A 99 -8.23 10.44 -11.61
N PHE A 100 -9.00 10.72 -10.56
CA PHE A 100 -9.37 12.10 -10.23
C PHE A 100 -8.18 12.91 -9.72
N ALA A 101 -7.31 12.33 -8.89
CA ALA A 101 -6.16 13.01 -8.32
C ALA A 101 -5.11 13.42 -9.36
N ILE A 102 -4.96 12.62 -10.44
CA ILE A 102 -4.02 12.91 -11.53
C ILE A 102 -4.64 13.71 -12.69
N GLY A 103 -5.92 14.15 -12.56
CA GLY A 103 -6.57 14.99 -13.56
C GLY A 103 -7.28 14.25 -14.70
N ALA A 104 -7.45 12.91 -14.60
CA ALA A 104 -8.16 12.10 -15.58
C ALA A 104 -9.66 11.90 -15.24
N GLY A 105 -10.16 12.53 -14.19
CA GLY A 105 -11.52 12.33 -13.66
C GLY A 105 -12.64 12.60 -14.66
N ASP A 106 -12.50 13.61 -15.50
CA ASP A 106 -13.50 13.97 -16.52
C ASP A 106 -13.71 12.88 -17.60
N ARG A 107 -12.79 11.93 -17.71
CA ARG A 107 -12.82 10.82 -18.64
C ARG A 107 -13.42 9.55 -18.02
N VAL A 108 -13.67 9.55 -16.70
CA VAL A 108 -14.30 8.41 -16.00
C VAL A 108 -15.78 8.39 -16.30
N VAL A 109 -16.26 7.33 -16.94
CA VAL A 109 -17.66 7.19 -17.36
C VAL A 109 -18.49 6.27 -16.46
N ALA A 110 -17.83 5.45 -15.62
CA ALA A 110 -18.47 4.60 -14.61
C ALA A 110 -17.48 4.15 -13.55
N THR A 111 -18.02 3.80 -12.37
CA THR A 111 -17.27 3.39 -11.20
C THR A 111 -17.88 2.17 -10.52
N ASP A 112 -17.49 1.88 -9.29
CA ASP A 112 -18.11 0.91 -8.38
C ASP A 112 -18.94 1.61 -7.29
N ASP A 113 -19.80 0.85 -6.61
CA ASP A 113 -20.73 1.34 -5.57
C ASP A 113 -20.06 1.82 -4.28
N SER A 114 -18.74 1.66 -4.19
CA SER A 114 -17.93 2.12 -3.06
C SER A 114 -17.04 3.32 -3.41
N SER A 115 -17.09 3.81 -4.64
CA SER A 115 -16.36 4.99 -5.12
C SER A 115 -17.05 6.29 -4.68
N ASP A 116 -16.93 6.61 -3.40
CA ASP A 116 -17.56 7.76 -2.74
C ASP A 116 -16.68 9.04 -2.71
N TYR A 117 -15.45 8.97 -3.19
CA TYR A 117 -14.50 10.08 -3.24
C TYR A 117 -13.76 10.12 -4.60
N PRO A 118 -13.51 11.34 -5.14
CA PRO A 118 -14.04 12.63 -4.66
C PRO A 118 -15.56 12.75 -4.90
N ALA A 119 -16.17 13.84 -4.45
CA ALA A 119 -17.62 14.03 -4.58
C ALA A 119 -18.10 14.00 -6.04
N GLU A 120 -17.24 14.36 -6.99
CA GLU A 120 -17.48 14.34 -8.43
C GLU A 120 -17.65 12.92 -8.98
N ALA A 121 -17.12 11.90 -8.30
CA ALA A 121 -17.28 10.50 -8.70
C ALA A 121 -18.67 9.94 -8.35
N GLN A 122 -19.31 10.44 -7.28
CA GLN A 122 -20.57 9.90 -6.74
C GLN A 122 -21.74 9.87 -7.73
N PRO A 123 -21.92 10.81 -8.66
CA PRO A 123 -23.03 10.74 -9.63
C PRO A 123 -22.77 9.79 -10.80
N LEU A 124 -21.57 9.21 -10.92
CA LEU A 124 -21.26 8.29 -12.01
C LEU A 124 -22.01 6.95 -11.84
N PRO A 125 -22.38 6.28 -12.94
CA PRO A 125 -23.09 5.01 -12.86
C PRO A 125 -22.18 3.89 -12.30
N ASP A 126 -22.74 3.07 -11.40
CA ASP A 126 -22.07 1.90 -10.86
C ASP A 126 -22.12 0.73 -11.85
N VAL A 127 -20.95 0.17 -12.16
CA VAL A 127 -20.79 -1.06 -12.93
C VAL A 127 -20.28 -2.22 -12.09
N VAL A 128 -19.98 -1.97 -10.82
CA VAL A 128 -19.73 -2.98 -9.80
C VAL A 128 -20.68 -2.71 -8.64
N THR A 129 -21.39 -3.75 -8.19
CA THR A 129 -22.30 -3.65 -7.06
C THR A 129 -22.08 -4.85 -6.13
N PHE A 130 -21.77 -4.59 -4.86
CA PHE A 130 -21.42 -5.63 -3.89
C PHE A 130 -20.36 -6.61 -4.42
N GLY A 131 -19.32 -6.08 -5.08
CA GLY A 131 -18.22 -6.88 -5.65
C GLY A 131 -18.56 -7.66 -6.93
N THR A 132 -19.80 -7.53 -7.45
CA THR A 132 -20.22 -8.16 -8.71
C THR A 132 -20.09 -7.16 -9.86
N VAL A 133 -19.30 -7.53 -10.88
CA VAL A 133 -19.07 -6.72 -12.07
C VAL A 133 -20.20 -6.95 -13.09
N ASP A 134 -20.83 -5.88 -13.54
CA ASP A 134 -21.84 -5.89 -14.61
C ASP A 134 -21.18 -5.66 -15.97
N VAL A 135 -20.70 -6.76 -16.59
CA VAL A 135 -20.00 -6.71 -17.87
C VAL A 135 -20.88 -6.14 -18.99
N GLU A 136 -22.20 -6.37 -18.95
CA GLU A 136 -23.13 -5.84 -19.97
C GLU A 136 -23.22 -4.31 -19.92
N LYS A 137 -23.25 -3.73 -18.71
CA LYS A 137 -23.19 -2.27 -18.55
C LYS A 137 -21.87 -1.70 -19.04
N ILE A 138 -20.74 -2.36 -18.73
CA ILE A 138 -19.42 -1.93 -19.19
C ILE A 138 -19.37 -1.89 -20.72
N VAL A 139 -19.83 -2.95 -21.38
CA VAL A 139 -19.86 -3.03 -22.85
C VAL A 139 -20.77 -1.94 -23.44
N ALA A 140 -21.92 -1.65 -22.82
CA ALA A 140 -22.84 -0.62 -23.29
C ALA A 140 -22.26 0.80 -23.24
N LEU A 141 -21.27 1.06 -22.36
CA LEU A 141 -20.55 2.33 -22.27
C LEU A 141 -19.49 2.50 -23.36
N ASP A 142 -19.08 1.41 -24.02
CA ASP A 142 -18.06 1.38 -25.06
C ASP A 142 -16.77 2.09 -24.58
N PRO A 143 -16.12 1.59 -23.50
CA PRO A 143 -14.94 2.21 -22.91
C PRO A 143 -13.68 1.92 -23.72
N ASP A 144 -12.73 2.87 -23.72
CA ASP A 144 -11.40 2.71 -24.31
C ASP A 144 -10.45 1.94 -23.36
N LEU A 145 -10.72 2.00 -22.06
CA LEU A 145 -9.92 1.37 -21.01
C LEU A 145 -10.81 1.03 -19.80
N VAL A 146 -10.62 -0.16 -19.28
CA VAL A 146 -11.10 -0.56 -17.94
C VAL A 146 -9.89 -0.71 -17.03
N ILE A 147 -9.93 -0.14 -15.82
CA ILE A 147 -8.90 -0.33 -14.80
C ILE A 147 -9.50 -1.08 -13.63
N ALA A 148 -8.91 -2.23 -13.32
CA ALA A 148 -9.40 -3.17 -12.32
C ALA A 148 -8.41 -3.30 -11.15
N GLY A 149 -8.91 -3.59 -9.95
CA GLY A 149 -8.11 -4.16 -8.88
C GLY A 149 -7.80 -5.63 -9.15
N GLY A 150 -6.79 -6.19 -8.49
CA GLY A 150 -6.48 -7.61 -8.60
C GLY A 150 -7.57 -8.52 -8.02
N ALA A 151 -7.30 -9.83 -8.01
CA ALA A 151 -8.25 -10.90 -7.66
C ALA A 151 -8.95 -10.74 -6.30
N GLY A 152 -8.42 -9.92 -5.40
CA GLY A 152 -9.07 -9.57 -4.12
C GLY A 152 -10.24 -8.58 -4.26
N PHE A 153 -10.31 -7.84 -5.37
CA PHE A 153 -11.31 -6.78 -5.60
C PHE A 153 -12.15 -7.03 -6.85
N THR A 154 -11.54 -7.56 -7.91
CA THR A 154 -12.23 -7.84 -9.17
C THR A 154 -12.00 -9.29 -9.55
N SER A 155 -13.06 -10.06 -9.83
CA SER A 155 -12.91 -11.47 -10.16
C SER A 155 -12.11 -11.67 -11.45
N ALA A 156 -11.19 -12.64 -11.47
CA ALA A 156 -10.42 -12.98 -12.66
C ALA A 156 -11.32 -13.40 -13.84
N GLU A 157 -12.50 -13.97 -13.56
CA GLU A 157 -13.49 -14.33 -14.57
C GLU A 157 -14.06 -13.07 -15.26
N SER A 158 -14.45 -12.04 -14.50
CA SER A 158 -14.94 -10.78 -15.04
C SER A 158 -13.89 -10.07 -15.90
N ILE A 159 -12.64 -10.03 -15.42
CA ILE A 159 -11.50 -9.47 -16.16
C ILE A 159 -11.33 -10.21 -17.49
N ALA A 160 -11.34 -11.55 -17.48
CA ALA A 160 -11.20 -12.36 -18.68
C ALA A 160 -12.37 -12.16 -19.66
N GLN A 161 -13.59 -12.03 -19.17
CA GLN A 161 -14.78 -11.75 -20.00
C GLN A 161 -14.66 -10.39 -20.70
N ILE A 162 -14.27 -9.34 -20.00
CA ILE A 162 -14.09 -7.99 -20.57
C ILE A 162 -12.98 -8.01 -21.63
N ARG A 163 -11.84 -8.64 -21.35
CA ARG A 163 -10.73 -8.80 -22.31
C ARG A 163 -11.16 -9.59 -23.56
N ALA A 164 -11.98 -10.64 -23.40
CA ALA A 164 -12.47 -11.45 -24.53
C ALA A 164 -13.39 -10.67 -25.48
N LEU A 165 -13.99 -9.59 -25.01
CA LEU A 165 -14.81 -8.66 -25.82
C LEU A 165 -13.95 -7.59 -26.52
N GLY A 166 -12.63 -7.65 -26.38
CA GLY A 166 -11.70 -6.75 -27.05
C GLY A 166 -11.49 -5.41 -26.31
N ILE A 167 -12.00 -5.27 -25.11
CA ILE A 167 -11.82 -4.07 -24.28
C ILE A 167 -10.48 -4.20 -23.51
N PRO A 168 -9.58 -3.21 -23.61
CA PRO A 168 -8.35 -3.20 -22.83
C PRO A 168 -8.64 -3.16 -21.32
N VAL A 169 -8.04 -4.07 -20.54
CA VAL A 169 -8.14 -4.08 -19.07
C VAL A 169 -6.74 -4.02 -18.48
N LEU A 170 -6.47 -2.96 -17.73
CA LEU A 170 -5.27 -2.78 -16.92
C LEU A 170 -5.58 -3.21 -15.48
N VAL A 171 -4.79 -4.13 -14.92
CA VAL A 171 -4.95 -4.59 -13.53
C VAL A 171 -3.85 -3.97 -12.67
N VAL A 172 -4.26 -3.31 -11.58
CA VAL A 172 -3.37 -2.77 -10.56
C VAL A 172 -3.66 -3.45 -9.24
N SER A 173 -2.67 -4.13 -8.66
CA SER A 173 -2.86 -4.95 -7.48
C SER A 173 -1.54 -5.30 -6.80
N THR A 174 -1.09 -4.43 -5.94
CA THR A 174 0.14 -4.68 -5.19
C THR A 174 -0.09 -4.76 -3.69
N PRO A 175 0.63 -5.62 -2.97
CA PRO A 175 0.52 -5.73 -1.53
C PRO A 175 1.34 -4.71 -0.75
N SER A 176 2.22 -3.90 -1.38
CA SER A 176 3.19 -3.04 -0.71
C SER A 176 2.96 -1.56 -0.98
N ILE A 177 3.42 -0.69 -0.08
CA ILE A 177 3.37 0.78 -0.28
C ILE A 177 4.15 1.20 -1.52
N GLU A 178 5.33 0.63 -1.74
CA GLU A 178 6.12 0.92 -2.95
C GLU A 178 5.39 0.49 -4.22
N GLY A 179 4.67 -0.60 -4.17
CA GLY A 179 3.84 -1.05 -5.27
C GLY A 179 2.67 -0.10 -5.54
N ILE A 180 2.01 0.44 -4.50
CA ILE A 180 0.92 1.42 -4.66
C ILE A 180 1.41 2.66 -5.43
N TYR A 181 2.62 3.14 -5.16
CA TYR A 181 3.19 4.23 -5.94
C TYR A 181 3.39 3.85 -7.42
N LYS A 182 3.89 2.64 -7.69
CA LYS A 182 4.04 2.13 -9.07
C LYS A 182 2.70 1.98 -9.77
N ASP A 183 1.67 1.55 -9.06
CA ASP A 183 0.31 1.43 -9.61
C ASP A 183 -0.25 2.80 -10.00
N ILE A 184 -0.06 3.82 -9.16
CA ILE A 184 -0.45 5.20 -9.47
C ILE A 184 0.30 5.70 -10.73
N GLU A 185 1.60 5.47 -10.82
CA GLU A 185 2.43 5.85 -11.98
C GLU A 185 2.05 5.06 -13.24
N LEU A 186 1.70 3.78 -13.10
CA LEU A 186 1.22 2.93 -14.19
C LEU A 186 -0.13 3.43 -14.72
N VAL A 187 -1.07 3.75 -13.83
CA VAL A 187 -2.35 4.38 -14.18
C VAL A 187 -2.12 5.70 -14.89
N GLY A 188 -1.25 6.57 -14.35
CA GLY A 188 -0.91 7.84 -14.96
C GLY A 188 -0.36 7.69 -16.39
N THR A 189 0.52 6.72 -16.60
CA THR A 189 1.07 6.41 -17.93
C THR A 189 -0.03 5.90 -18.87
N ALA A 190 -0.95 5.05 -18.39
CA ALA A 190 -2.03 4.49 -19.18
C ALA A 190 -3.03 5.56 -19.66
N VAL A 191 -3.19 6.63 -18.90
CA VAL A 191 -4.17 7.68 -19.20
C VAL A 191 -3.53 8.99 -19.69
N GLY A 192 -2.21 9.02 -19.92
CA GLY A 192 -1.52 10.21 -20.44
C GLY A 192 -1.15 11.26 -19.39
N GLU A 193 -1.29 10.94 -18.10
CA GLU A 193 -1.05 11.83 -16.95
C GLU A 193 0.19 11.42 -16.13
N ALA A 194 1.26 10.96 -16.79
CA ALA A 194 2.45 10.41 -16.14
C ALA A 194 3.15 11.42 -15.21
N ASP A 195 3.22 12.69 -15.61
CA ASP A 195 3.86 13.74 -14.81
C ASP A 195 3.06 14.03 -13.54
N ALA A 196 1.73 14.13 -13.64
CA ALA A 196 0.85 14.34 -12.50
C ALA A 196 0.90 13.15 -11.53
N ALA A 197 0.97 11.91 -12.04
CA ALA A 197 1.13 10.73 -11.22
C ALA A 197 2.48 10.70 -10.48
N THR A 198 3.56 11.10 -11.14
CA THR A 198 4.89 11.21 -10.52
C THR A 198 4.95 12.30 -9.44
N GLU A 199 4.33 13.46 -9.67
CA GLU A 199 4.21 14.53 -8.68
C GLU A 199 3.41 14.05 -7.46
N LEU A 200 2.28 13.39 -7.69
CA LEU A 200 1.43 12.81 -6.64
C LEU A 200 2.22 11.81 -5.79
N THR A 201 2.89 10.83 -6.40
CA THR A 201 3.64 9.80 -5.66
C THR A 201 4.83 10.39 -4.92
N THR A 202 5.50 11.39 -5.48
CA THR A 202 6.59 12.12 -4.81
C THR A 202 6.08 12.81 -3.54
N THR A 203 4.94 13.48 -3.62
CA THR A 203 4.29 14.15 -2.49
C THR A 203 3.85 13.15 -1.43
N MET A 204 3.20 12.06 -1.84
CA MET A 204 2.78 10.99 -0.92
C MET A 204 3.97 10.39 -0.17
N ARG A 205 5.09 10.11 -0.85
CA ARG A 205 6.32 9.60 -0.22
C ARG A 205 6.85 10.57 0.83
N ALA A 206 6.97 11.84 0.48
CA ALA A 206 7.48 12.87 1.39
C ALA A 206 6.61 13.00 2.65
N ASP A 207 5.28 13.01 2.49
CA ASP A 207 4.33 13.08 3.61
C ASP A 207 4.41 11.83 4.49
N MET A 208 4.44 10.63 3.91
CA MET A 208 4.53 9.38 4.68
C MET A 208 5.86 9.25 5.42
N ASP A 209 6.98 9.63 4.80
CA ASP A 209 8.31 9.64 5.45
C ASP A 209 8.37 10.63 6.61
N ALA A 210 7.75 11.80 6.47
CA ALA A 210 7.68 12.80 7.52
C ALA A 210 6.83 12.31 8.72
N ILE A 211 5.69 11.65 8.45
CA ILE A 211 4.85 11.03 9.47
C ILE A 211 5.60 9.90 10.18
N ALA A 212 6.23 9.00 9.42
CA ALA A 212 7.02 7.88 9.95
C ALA A 212 8.15 8.38 10.87
N THR A 213 8.88 9.41 10.44
CA THR A 213 9.96 10.02 11.24
C THR A 213 9.46 10.58 12.55
N ALA A 214 8.33 11.31 12.52
CA ALA A 214 7.73 11.87 13.73
C ALA A 214 7.21 10.77 14.69
N ALA A 215 6.54 9.76 14.16
CA ALA A 215 6.02 8.64 14.94
C ALA A 215 7.14 7.78 15.55
N ALA A 216 8.22 7.51 14.80
CA ALA A 216 9.38 6.79 15.30
C ALA A 216 10.06 7.53 16.46
N ALA A 217 10.09 8.87 16.43
CA ALA A 217 10.60 9.67 17.53
C ALA A 217 9.74 9.57 18.81
N GLU A 218 8.41 9.41 18.67
CA GLU A 218 7.51 9.13 19.79
C GLU A 218 7.73 7.72 20.34
N SER A 219 7.80 6.71 19.47
CA SER A 219 8.06 5.32 19.86
C SER A 219 9.38 5.18 20.62
N ALA A 220 10.43 5.90 20.21
CA ALA A 220 11.74 5.87 20.85
C ALA A 220 11.76 6.42 22.29
N LYS A 221 10.69 7.04 22.78
CA LYS A 221 10.53 7.45 24.18
C LYS A 221 10.22 6.27 25.12
N THR A 222 9.81 5.14 24.56
CA THR A 222 9.56 3.90 25.30
C THR A 222 10.74 2.94 25.19
N ALA A 223 10.90 2.04 26.17
CA ALA A 223 12.02 1.07 26.19
C ALA A 223 11.91 0.00 25.09
N GLN A 224 10.70 -0.26 24.61
CA GLN A 224 10.39 -1.18 23.53
C GLN A 224 9.29 -0.57 22.66
N PRO A 225 9.23 -0.87 21.35
CA PRO A 225 8.10 -0.50 20.51
C PRO A 225 6.78 -1.02 21.12
N PRO A 226 5.72 -0.20 21.21
CA PRO A 226 4.44 -0.67 21.73
C PRO A 226 3.86 -1.74 20.81
N ARG A 227 3.29 -2.80 21.41
CA ARG A 227 2.57 -3.84 20.66
C ARG A 227 1.19 -3.32 20.28
N VAL A 228 0.90 -3.36 18.99
CA VAL A 228 -0.33 -2.78 18.43
C VAL A 228 -1.11 -3.82 17.65
N PHE A 229 -2.39 -3.86 17.90
CA PHE A 229 -3.35 -4.56 17.05
C PHE A 229 -4.25 -3.53 16.34
N TYR A 230 -4.32 -3.60 15.03
CA TYR A 230 -5.28 -2.84 14.24
C TYR A 230 -6.44 -3.76 13.85
N ASP A 231 -7.59 -3.54 14.46
CA ASP A 231 -8.83 -4.31 14.20
C ASP A 231 -9.52 -3.73 12.95
N VAL A 232 -9.43 -4.44 11.84
CA VAL A 232 -10.06 -4.07 10.56
C VAL A 232 -11.38 -4.80 10.34
N GLY A 233 -11.72 -5.78 11.17
CA GLY A 233 -12.98 -6.50 11.06
C GLY A 233 -13.14 -7.61 12.08
N PHE A 234 -14.41 -7.91 12.40
CA PHE A 234 -14.81 -9.00 13.27
C PHE A 234 -16.14 -9.60 12.82
N ILE A 235 -16.22 -10.92 12.76
CA ILE A 235 -17.46 -11.61 12.42
C ILE A 235 -18.06 -12.21 13.69
N ASP A 236 -19.11 -11.58 14.21
CA ASP A 236 -19.77 -11.99 15.47
C ASP A 236 -20.24 -13.44 15.46
N ALA A 237 -20.73 -13.93 14.32
CA ALA A 237 -21.26 -15.29 14.20
C ALA A 237 -20.19 -16.39 14.38
N THR A 238 -18.95 -16.14 14.02
CA THR A 238 -17.84 -17.10 14.05
C THR A 238 -16.76 -16.74 15.07
N GLY A 239 -16.70 -15.47 15.50
CA GLY A 239 -15.63 -14.94 16.32
C GLY A 239 -14.33 -14.70 15.56
N GLN A 240 -14.36 -14.68 14.21
CA GLN A 240 -13.18 -14.40 13.39
C GLN A 240 -12.76 -12.95 13.53
N ILE A 241 -11.46 -12.75 13.73
CA ILE A 241 -10.81 -11.45 13.94
C ILE A 241 -9.93 -11.18 12.72
N TYR A 242 -10.00 -9.98 12.18
CA TYR A 242 -9.19 -9.57 11.04
C TYR A 242 -8.31 -8.39 11.41
N GLY A 243 -7.04 -8.47 11.02
CA GLY A 243 -6.03 -7.45 11.22
C GLY A 243 -5.18 -7.23 9.96
N PRO A 244 -4.12 -6.42 10.02
CA PRO A 244 -3.19 -6.26 8.92
C PRO A 244 -2.58 -7.62 8.55
N GLY A 245 -2.76 -8.06 7.32
CA GLY A 245 -2.16 -9.31 6.84
C GLY A 245 -0.63 -9.19 6.75
N LYS A 246 0.06 -10.25 7.08
CA LYS A 246 1.53 -10.29 7.00
C LYS A 246 2.01 -9.95 5.60
N GLY A 247 2.89 -8.94 5.50
CA GLY A 247 3.46 -8.47 4.23
C GLY A 247 2.49 -7.62 3.40
N SER A 248 1.33 -7.22 3.94
CA SER A 248 0.44 -6.27 3.28
C SER A 248 0.91 -4.82 3.47
N PHE A 249 0.51 -3.92 2.56
CA PHE A 249 0.77 -2.48 2.70
C PHE A 249 0.23 -1.92 4.02
N LEU A 250 -0.85 -2.49 4.54
CA LEU A 250 -1.45 -2.09 5.79
C LEU A 250 -0.54 -2.44 6.99
N ALA A 251 0.02 -3.66 7.01
CA ALA A 251 1.00 -4.05 8.02
C ALA A 251 2.28 -3.19 7.92
N GLU A 252 2.75 -2.94 6.70
CA GLU A 252 3.89 -2.08 6.41
C GLU A 252 3.65 -0.65 6.94
N MET A 253 2.49 -0.05 6.63
CA MET A 253 2.13 1.29 7.07
C MET A 253 2.03 1.41 8.60
N VAL A 254 1.41 0.42 9.28
CA VAL A 254 1.36 0.41 10.75
C VAL A 254 2.77 0.28 11.35
N ALA A 255 3.62 -0.58 10.77
CA ALA A 255 5.00 -0.75 11.23
C ALA A 255 5.86 0.51 11.04
N MET A 256 5.62 1.30 9.99
CA MET A 256 6.30 2.59 9.78
C MET A 256 6.09 3.58 10.94
N LEU A 257 5.07 3.39 11.76
CA LEU A 257 4.84 4.20 12.97
C LEU A 257 5.76 3.81 14.14
N GLY A 258 6.70 2.89 13.95
CA GLY A 258 7.66 2.47 14.97
C GLY A 258 7.06 1.55 16.03
N VAL A 259 6.07 0.75 15.68
CA VAL A 259 5.34 -0.16 16.57
C VAL A 259 5.59 -1.63 16.23
N ASP A 260 5.35 -2.52 17.19
CA ASP A 260 5.35 -3.97 16.99
C ASP A 260 3.94 -4.42 16.61
N VAL A 261 3.72 -4.64 15.31
CA VAL A 261 2.39 -4.96 14.73
C VAL A 261 2.02 -6.41 15.02
N ILE A 262 0.78 -6.64 15.44
CA ILE A 262 0.19 -7.97 15.49
C ILE A 262 -0.47 -8.23 14.15
N GLU A 263 0.18 -9.06 13.34
CA GLU A 263 -0.24 -9.36 11.97
C GLU A 263 -1.12 -10.62 11.93
N GLY A 264 -2.06 -10.62 11.00
CA GLY A 264 -2.84 -11.77 10.61
C GLY A 264 -2.15 -12.62 9.53
N ASP A 265 -2.84 -13.65 9.09
CA ASP A 265 -2.41 -14.46 7.96
C ASP A 265 -2.22 -13.63 6.69
N ALA A 266 -1.23 -13.97 5.87
CA ALA A 266 -0.88 -13.20 4.68
C ALA A 266 -1.95 -13.21 3.57
N VAL A 267 -2.88 -14.18 3.60
CA VAL A 267 -3.91 -14.37 2.57
C VAL A 267 -5.30 -14.07 3.09
N THR A 268 -5.62 -14.58 4.28
CA THR A 268 -6.95 -14.44 4.87
C THR A 268 -7.08 -13.21 5.77
N TYR A 269 -5.97 -12.60 6.18
CA TYR A 269 -5.90 -11.50 7.16
C TYR A 269 -6.45 -11.88 8.54
N GLU A 270 -6.76 -13.16 8.77
CA GLU A 270 -7.31 -13.64 10.03
C GLU A 270 -6.23 -13.69 11.12
N VAL A 271 -6.58 -13.20 12.31
CA VAL A 271 -5.76 -13.26 13.52
C VAL A 271 -6.40 -14.23 14.50
N PRO A 272 -5.79 -15.39 14.79
CA PRO A 272 -6.31 -16.28 15.80
C PRO A 272 -6.39 -15.58 17.17
N LEU A 273 -7.49 -15.77 17.90
CA LEU A 273 -7.66 -15.17 19.23
C LEU A 273 -6.51 -15.56 20.19
N GLU A 274 -6.00 -16.77 20.09
CA GLU A 274 -4.85 -17.22 20.87
C GLU A 274 -3.59 -16.38 20.58
N THR A 275 -3.33 -16.07 19.31
CA THR A 275 -2.23 -15.19 18.91
C THR A 275 -2.41 -13.79 19.50
N LEU A 276 -3.63 -13.26 19.47
CA LEU A 276 -3.93 -11.93 20.02
C LEU A 276 -3.71 -11.90 21.54
N ILE A 277 -4.11 -12.98 22.25
CA ILE A 277 -3.92 -13.10 23.70
C ILE A 277 -2.44 -13.28 24.05
N ASP A 278 -1.70 -14.12 23.33
CA ASP A 278 -0.28 -14.39 23.58
C ASP A 278 0.59 -13.16 23.32
N ARG A 279 0.26 -12.39 22.26
CA ARG A 279 0.96 -11.16 21.91
C ARG A 279 0.56 -10.00 22.82
N ASP A 280 -0.60 -10.04 23.43
CA ASP A 280 -1.15 -9.07 24.39
C ASP A 280 -0.91 -7.61 23.99
N PRO A 281 -1.68 -7.05 23.05
CA PRO A 281 -1.49 -5.68 22.57
C PRO A 281 -1.61 -4.65 23.71
N GLU A 282 -0.73 -3.65 23.67
CA GLU A 282 -0.75 -2.48 24.54
C GLU A 282 -1.71 -1.41 24.03
N VAL A 283 -1.93 -1.37 22.70
CA VAL A 283 -2.88 -0.48 22.04
C VAL A 283 -3.68 -1.28 21.03
N ILE A 284 -4.98 -1.05 20.98
CA ILE A 284 -5.87 -1.54 19.94
C ILE A 284 -6.41 -0.31 19.18
N ILE A 285 -6.19 -0.30 17.87
CA ILE A 285 -6.80 0.67 16.96
C ILE A 285 -8.00 -0.01 16.29
N LEU A 286 -9.16 0.61 16.35
CA LEU A 286 -10.39 0.15 15.70
C LEU A 286 -10.56 0.90 14.39
N GLY A 287 -10.43 0.19 13.27
CA GLY A 287 -10.84 0.71 11.97
C GLY A 287 -12.36 0.85 11.91
N THR A 288 -12.84 2.03 11.54
CA THR A 288 -14.27 2.30 11.46
C THR A 288 -14.67 2.83 10.10
N ASN A 289 -15.76 2.29 9.55
CA ASN A 289 -16.37 2.73 8.30
C ASN A 289 -17.89 2.65 8.37
N ALA A 290 -18.57 2.87 7.25
CA ALA A 290 -20.04 2.84 7.19
C ALA A 290 -20.66 1.48 7.54
N PHE A 291 -19.91 0.39 7.41
CA PHE A 291 -20.39 -0.99 7.62
C PHE A 291 -19.86 -1.62 8.90
N TYR A 292 -18.76 -1.10 9.43
CA TYR A 292 -18.08 -1.61 10.61
C TYR A 292 -17.65 -0.46 11.50
N ALA A 293 -18.30 -0.30 12.64
CA ALA A 293 -18.05 0.78 13.58
C ALA A 293 -18.04 0.27 15.03
N PRO A 294 -17.03 -0.55 15.43
CA PRO A 294 -16.90 -1.04 16.79
C PRO A 294 -16.57 0.11 17.75
N THR A 295 -17.01 -0.05 19.00
CA THR A 295 -16.63 0.87 20.09
C THR A 295 -15.79 0.12 21.13
N PRO A 296 -15.02 0.83 21.98
CA PRO A 296 -14.29 0.21 23.08
C PRO A 296 -15.16 -0.68 23.98
N GLU A 297 -16.43 -0.27 24.22
CA GLU A 297 -17.37 -1.02 25.04
C GLU A 297 -17.86 -2.31 24.35
N ILE A 298 -17.97 -2.33 23.02
CA ILE A 298 -18.29 -3.53 22.24
C ILE A 298 -17.08 -4.48 22.29
N ILE A 299 -15.88 -3.97 22.05
CA ILE A 299 -14.64 -4.73 22.06
C ILE A 299 -14.43 -5.42 23.42
N ALA A 300 -14.63 -4.71 24.51
CA ALA A 300 -14.45 -5.26 25.86
C ALA A 300 -15.39 -6.46 26.18
N LYS A 301 -16.49 -6.59 25.42
CA LYS A 301 -17.46 -7.69 25.58
C LYS A 301 -17.16 -8.91 24.70
N ARG A 302 -16.23 -8.80 23.75
CA ARG A 302 -15.84 -9.94 22.93
C ARG A 302 -15.20 -11.03 23.79
N PRO A 303 -15.49 -12.33 23.54
CA PRO A 303 -14.91 -13.41 24.31
C PRO A 303 -13.36 -13.35 24.31
N GLY A 304 -12.76 -13.36 25.50
CA GLY A 304 -11.31 -13.32 25.68
C GLY A 304 -10.68 -11.92 25.68
N TRP A 305 -11.32 -10.91 25.09
CA TRP A 305 -10.72 -9.58 24.89
C TRP A 305 -10.57 -8.77 26.19
N SER A 306 -11.42 -9.01 27.19
CA SER A 306 -11.28 -8.36 28.51
C SER A 306 -9.98 -8.71 29.24
N ALA A 307 -9.26 -9.74 28.79
CA ALA A 307 -7.96 -10.13 29.34
C ALA A 307 -6.79 -9.30 28.76
N LEU A 308 -6.97 -8.63 27.61
CA LEU A 308 -5.94 -7.88 26.91
C LEU A 308 -5.54 -6.62 27.68
N SER A 309 -4.25 -6.30 27.65
CA SER A 309 -3.69 -5.10 28.32
C SER A 309 -4.29 -3.81 27.80
N ALA A 310 -4.47 -3.67 26.49
CA ALA A 310 -5.13 -2.50 25.88
C ALA A 310 -6.55 -2.28 26.40
N VAL A 311 -7.34 -3.36 26.55
CA VAL A 311 -8.71 -3.24 27.04
C VAL A 311 -8.75 -2.87 28.51
N LYS A 312 -7.87 -3.46 29.33
CA LYS A 312 -7.76 -3.14 30.77
C LYS A 312 -7.27 -1.70 31.01
N GLY A 313 -6.33 -1.25 30.17
CA GLY A 313 -5.73 0.09 30.24
C GLY A 313 -6.63 1.19 29.69
N GLY A 314 -7.64 0.83 28.88
CA GLY A 314 -8.47 1.78 28.15
C GLY A 314 -7.81 2.35 26.89
N ASP A 315 -6.76 1.68 26.38
CA ASP A 315 -6.01 2.05 25.19
C ASP A 315 -6.61 1.41 23.91
N VAL A 316 -7.93 1.53 23.80
CA VAL A 316 -8.70 1.13 22.62
C VAL A 316 -9.21 2.40 21.94
N ARG A 317 -8.76 2.67 20.71
CA ARG A 317 -8.95 3.95 20.02
C ARG A 317 -9.52 3.71 18.63
N SER A 318 -10.43 4.58 18.18
CA SER A 318 -11.07 4.47 16.87
C SER A 318 -10.43 5.41 15.86
N VAL A 319 -10.39 4.98 14.60
CA VAL A 319 -9.94 5.76 13.45
C VAL A 319 -10.81 5.44 12.24
N SER A 320 -11.09 6.45 11.38
CA SER A 320 -11.66 6.15 10.06
C SER A 320 -10.68 5.30 9.26
N ASP A 321 -11.12 4.17 8.74
CA ASP A 321 -10.27 3.24 8.00
C ASP A 321 -10.37 3.41 6.48
N THR A 322 -11.29 4.24 6.00
CA THR A 322 -11.52 4.42 4.56
C THR A 322 -10.26 4.87 3.83
N GLU A 323 -9.52 5.83 4.38
CA GLU A 323 -8.25 6.30 3.83
C GLU A 323 -7.07 5.35 4.12
N ILE A 324 -7.23 4.48 5.11
CA ILE A 324 -6.19 3.56 5.57
C ILE A 324 -6.18 2.28 4.74
N THR A 325 -7.36 1.77 4.38
CA THR A 325 -7.53 0.47 3.72
C THR A 325 -7.62 0.56 2.20
N ARG A 326 -7.72 1.76 1.62
CA ARG A 326 -7.71 1.97 0.17
C ARG A 326 -6.28 2.25 -0.31
N PRO A 327 -5.69 1.39 -1.15
CA PRO A 327 -4.33 1.56 -1.68
C PRO A 327 -4.30 2.64 -2.79
N GLY A 328 -4.38 3.90 -2.40
CA GLY A 328 -4.54 5.03 -3.33
C GLY A 328 -4.01 6.36 -2.79
N PRO A 329 -4.37 7.48 -3.42
CA PRO A 329 -3.81 8.81 -3.17
C PRO A 329 -3.95 9.31 -1.73
N ARG A 330 -5.00 8.87 -1.01
CA ARG A 330 -5.26 9.32 0.37
C ARG A 330 -4.52 8.52 1.43
N LEU A 331 -3.64 7.58 1.04
CA LEU A 331 -2.94 6.72 1.99
C LEU A 331 -2.07 7.52 2.99
N ALA A 332 -1.45 8.62 2.57
CA ALA A 332 -0.71 9.51 3.48
C ALA A 332 -1.64 10.17 4.52
N THR A 333 -2.87 10.55 4.13
CA THR A 333 -3.90 11.03 5.06
C THR A 333 -4.31 9.93 6.05
N GLY A 334 -4.53 8.72 5.56
CA GLY A 334 -4.82 7.56 6.40
C GLY A 334 -3.71 7.29 7.43
N MET A 335 -2.45 7.30 6.99
CA MET A 335 -1.29 7.13 7.88
C MET A 335 -1.20 8.25 8.94
N ARG A 336 -1.51 9.48 8.58
CA ARG A 336 -1.57 10.62 9.50
C ARG A 336 -2.61 10.39 10.59
N ASN A 337 -3.81 9.99 10.21
CA ASN A 337 -4.91 9.71 11.14
C ASN A 337 -4.55 8.54 12.08
N LEU A 338 -3.93 7.50 11.53
CA LEU A 338 -3.45 6.35 12.29
C LEU A 338 -2.36 6.73 13.29
N ALA A 339 -1.38 7.57 12.87
CA ALA A 339 -0.32 8.06 13.73
C ALA A 339 -0.86 8.89 14.92
N LEU A 340 -1.85 9.76 14.68
CA LEU A 340 -2.51 10.55 15.71
C LEU A 340 -3.37 9.68 16.65
N ALA A 341 -4.02 8.65 16.13
CA ALA A 341 -4.72 7.67 16.95
C ALA A 341 -3.75 6.88 17.83
N MET A 342 -2.58 6.54 17.29
CA MET A 342 -1.53 5.80 18.00
C MET A 342 -0.84 6.65 19.06
N TYR A 343 -0.51 7.88 18.72
CA TYR A 343 0.23 8.83 19.55
C TYR A 343 -0.58 10.15 19.69
N PRO A 344 -1.51 10.27 20.66
CA PRO A 344 -2.42 11.43 20.74
C PRO A 344 -1.73 12.78 20.91
N ASP A 345 -0.52 12.81 21.49
CA ASP A 345 0.26 14.04 21.72
C ASP A 345 1.25 14.32 20.56
N LEU A 346 1.23 13.52 19.50
CA LEU A 346 2.14 13.65 18.37
C LEU A 346 1.86 14.94 17.59
N VAL A 347 2.92 15.70 17.37
CA VAL A 347 2.89 16.89 16.50
C VAL A 347 3.43 16.48 15.13
N LEU A 348 2.55 16.47 14.15
CA LEU A 348 2.89 16.15 12.77
C LEU A 348 3.16 17.43 11.96
N PRO A 349 4.08 17.40 10.98
CA PRO A 349 4.23 18.47 10.01
C PRO A 349 2.90 18.69 9.24
N PRO A 350 2.67 19.87 8.65
CA PRO A 350 1.53 20.06 7.77
C PRO A 350 1.60 19.06 6.61
N ALA A 351 0.44 18.69 6.07
CA ALA A 351 0.37 17.93 4.82
C ALA A 351 0.82 18.84 3.66
N SER A 352 1.47 18.25 2.66
CA SER A 352 1.96 18.94 1.47
C SER A 352 0.84 19.35 0.52
#